data_f0c3038cf84ca35c22650ee93b08ae9c
#
_entry.id   f0c3038cf84ca35c22650ee93b08ae9c
#
_cell.length_a   1.000
_cell.length_b   1.000
_cell.length_c   1.000
_cell.angle_alpha   90.00
_cell.angle_beta   90.00
_cell.angle_gamma   90.00
#
_symmetry.space_group_name_H-M   'P 1'
#
loop_
_entity.id
_entity.type
_entity.pdbx_description
1 polymer ?
#
loop_
_entity_poly.entity_id
_entity_poly.type
_entity_poly.pdbx_seq_one_letter_code
_entity_poly.pdbx_strand_id
1 'polypeptide(L)'
;MSTATASPLAPTATETITTASSRRPRRSHLPGQKPFGPLRITAFVVLLLLAIGWLLPFLWAVATAFKTETDAASGDPGWIGASGPTIEAFTAILSQGNVYTWALNSLLTSVAITVITLAISALAAYAFSRLDFTGRKWLFVVIIASIVVPPQVLIIPLFYEMLAFNMVDTYWGLILPQVVAPAMVFILKRFFDAIPIELEDAARVDGAGRFRIFWSIVLPLSRPIMASVAIFVFISAWNNFLWPFLVINDTTLMTLPVGLQTVISAYGVQYAQVMAQAVLAALPLIIVFMIFQKQIVKGVATSGFGGQ
;
A
#
# COMPACT_ATOMS: atom_id res chain seq x y z
N MET A 1 88.46 -8.33 43.90
CA MET A 1 88.34 -6.89 44.25
C MET A 1 87.38 -6.28 43.31
N SER A 2 86.20 -6.04 43.77
CA SER A 2 85.34 -4.96 43.33
C SER A 2 84.04 -5.01 44.14
N THR A 3 83.77 -3.95 44.80
CA THR A 3 82.76 -3.72 45.80
C THR A 3 81.39 -3.55 45.25
N ALA A 4 80.42 -4.31 45.78
CA ALA A 4 79.00 -4.11 45.49
C ALA A 4 78.49 -2.95 46.39
N THR A 5 77.93 -1.92 45.72
CA THR A 5 77.20 -0.81 46.37
C THR A 5 75.69 -1.13 46.30
N ALA A 6 75.13 -1.30 47.50
CA ALA A 6 73.68 -1.44 47.73
C ALA A 6 72.95 -0.13 47.50
N SER A 7 71.92 -0.13 46.73
CA SER A 7 70.96 0.99 46.54
C SER A 7 69.80 0.89 47.57
N PRO A 8 69.33 2.00 48.15
CA PRO A 8 68.34 1.99 49.22
C PRO A 8 66.93 1.82 48.67
N LEU A 9 66.15 1.06 49.43
CA LEU A 9 64.73 0.82 49.26
C LEU A 9 63.86 2.11 49.27
N ALA A 10 63.05 2.32 48.25
CA ALA A 10 62.07 3.36 48.18
C ALA A 10 60.89 3.08 49.12
N PRO A 11 60.24 4.12 49.70
CA PRO A 11 59.13 3.92 50.62
C PRO A 11 57.83 3.50 49.93
N THR A 12 57.14 2.58 50.55
CA THR A 12 55.83 2.09 50.21
C THR A 12 54.79 3.22 50.15
N ALA A 13 54.25 3.46 48.99
CA ALA A 13 53.11 4.36 48.80
C ALA A 13 51.85 3.72 49.36
N THR A 14 51.29 4.32 50.39
CA THR A 14 49.98 4.00 50.97
C THR A 14 48.89 4.41 49.93
N GLU A 15 48.28 3.47 49.25
CA GLU A 15 47.12 3.70 48.43
C GLU A 15 45.94 4.19 49.28
N THR A 16 45.64 5.44 49.19
CA THR A 16 44.41 6.06 49.71
C THR A 16 43.25 5.63 48.81
N ILE A 17 42.44 4.67 49.28
CA ILE A 17 41.19 4.31 48.64
C ILE A 17 40.24 5.48 48.70
N THR A 18 40.22 6.26 47.65
CA THR A 18 39.21 7.31 47.45
C THR A 18 37.92 6.62 47.06
N THR A 19 36.96 6.55 47.99
CA THR A 19 35.60 6.11 47.75
C THR A 19 34.98 7.00 46.67
N ALA A 20 34.92 6.47 45.45
CA ALA A 20 34.21 7.09 44.34
C ALA A 20 32.71 7.14 44.69
N SER A 21 32.24 8.30 45.07
CA SER A 21 30.82 8.61 45.19
C SER A 21 30.11 8.20 43.91
N SER A 22 29.22 7.23 44.00
CA SER A 22 28.37 6.79 42.93
C SER A 22 27.44 7.95 42.49
N ARG A 23 27.95 8.79 41.60
CA ARG A 23 27.07 9.73 40.86
C ARG A 23 26.12 8.87 40.03
N ARG A 24 24.86 8.74 40.49
CA ARG A 24 23.75 8.23 39.69
C ARG A 24 23.82 8.91 38.34
N PRO A 25 23.75 8.13 37.21
CA PRO A 25 23.73 8.75 35.89
C PRO A 25 22.54 9.72 35.83
N ARG A 26 22.83 11.01 35.64
CA ARG A 26 21.82 11.99 35.30
C ARG A 26 21.03 11.40 34.15
N ARG A 27 19.74 11.08 34.39
CA ARG A 27 18.79 10.80 33.32
C ARG A 27 18.96 11.95 32.33
N SER A 28 19.55 11.65 31.16
CA SER A 28 19.54 12.55 30.03
C SER A 28 18.05 12.81 29.75
N HIS A 29 17.58 13.99 30.09
CA HIS A 29 16.31 14.48 29.61
C HIS A 29 16.41 14.37 28.10
N LEU A 30 15.62 13.46 27.52
CA LEU A 30 15.29 13.51 26.10
C LEU A 30 14.96 14.98 25.80
N PRO A 31 15.51 15.58 24.72
CA PRO A 31 15.27 16.98 24.42
C PRO A 31 13.76 17.21 24.47
N GLY A 32 13.33 18.02 25.42
CA GLY A 32 11.94 18.22 25.78
C GLY A 32 11.14 18.52 24.54
N GLN A 33 10.02 17.82 24.38
CA GLN A 33 9.00 18.22 23.43
C GLN A 33 8.70 19.69 23.74
N LYS A 34 9.18 20.58 22.85
CA LYS A 34 8.88 22.00 22.98
C LYS A 34 7.37 22.14 23.07
N PRO A 35 6.83 22.92 24.02
CA PRO A 35 5.40 23.13 24.13
C PRO A 35 4.85 23.50 22.75
N PHE A 36 3.64 23.07 22.46
CA PHE A 36 2.98 23.31 21.18
C PHE A 36 3.02 24.81 20.88
N GLY A 37 3.97 25.24 20.05
CA GLY A 37 4.04 26.63 19.60
C GLY A 37 2.80 26.97 18.75
N PRO A 38 2.43 28.25 18.66
CA PRO A 38 1.21 28.68 17.93
C PRO A 38 1.19 28.14 16.50
N LEU A 39 2.33 28.02 15.83
CA LEU A 39 2.45 27.45 14.49
C LEU A 39 1.99 25.97 14.42
N ARG A 40 2.27 25.16 15.46
CA ARG A 40 1.81 23.76 15.51
C ARG A 40 0.30 23.66 15.73
N ILE A 41 -0.26 24.53 16.55
CA ILE A 41 -1.71 24.60 16.78
C ILE A 41 -2.40 25.01 15.49
N THR A 42 -1.92 26.04 14.80
CA THR A 42 -2.45 26.48 13.51
C THR A 42 -2.37 25.37 12.46
N ALA A 43 -1.22 24.70 12.34
CA ALA A 43 -1.06 23.59 11.42
C ALA A 43 -2.03 22.43 11.74
N PHE A 44 -2.20 22.09 13.01
CA PHE A 44 -3.16 21.06 13.43
C PHE A 44 -4.61 21.45 13.10
N VAL A 45 -5.01 22.69 13.37
CA VAL A 45 -6.36 23.19 13.04
C VAL A 45 -6.60 23.16 11.53
N VAL A 46 -5.64 23.62 10.73
CA VAL A 46 -5.74 23.58 9.27
C VAL A 46 -5.87 22.15 8.77
N LEU A 47 -5.04 21.22 9.26
CA LEU A 47 -5.11 19.80 8.89
C LEU A 47 -6.45 19.18 9.31
N LEU A 48 -6.98 19.53 10.49
CA LEU A 48 -8.27 19.05 10.96
C LEU A 48 -9.41 19.54 10.07
N LEU A 49 -9.41 20.83 9.72
CA LEU A 49 -10.41 21.40 8.82
C LEU A 49 -10.36 20.77 7.43
N LEU A 50 -9.17 20.55 6.90
CA LEU A 50 -8.99 19.83 5.64
C LEU A 50 -9.51 18.39 5.74
N ALA A 51 -9.18 17.68 6.82
CA ALA A 51 -9.66 16.32 7.03
C ALA A 51 -11.18 16.24 7.11
N ILE A 52 -11.81 17.17 7.84
CA ILE A 52 -13.29 17.27 7.90
C ILE A 52 -13.84 17.56 6.50
N GLY A 53 -13.27 18.53 5.78
CA GLY A 53 -13.70 18.87 4.41
C GLY A 53 -13.63 17.68 3.45
N TRP A 54 -12.58 16.85 3.54
CA TRP A 54 -12.46 15.62 2.76
C TRP A 54 -13.43 14.52 3.16
N LEU A 55 -13.83 14.45 4.43
CA LEU A 55 -14.79 13.46 4.92
C LEU A 55 -16.23 13.83 4.60
N LEU A 56 -16.55 15.12 4.45
CA LEU A 56 -17.91 15.59 4.21
C LEU A 56 -18.62 14.91 3.02
N PRO A 57 -18.01 14.80 1.82
CA PRO A 57 -18.68 14.13 0.70
C PRO A 57 -18.97 12.65 0.98
N PHE A 58 -18.07 11.96 1.68
CA PHE A 58 -18.26 10.57 2.05
C PHE A 58 -19.37 10.41 3.08
N LEU A 59 -19.39 11.26 4.11
CA LEU A 59 -20.45 11.27 5.11
C LEU A 59 -21.81 11.61 4.48
N TRP A 60 -21.83 12.52 3.51
CA TRP A 60 -23.02 12.83 2.73
C TRP A 60 -23.49 11.61 1.93
N ALA A 61 -22.60 10.89 1.26
CA ALA A 61 -22.95 9.66 0.56
C ALA A 61 -23.56 8.61 1.51
N VAL A 62 -22.95 8.44 2.69
CA VAL A 62 -23.48 7.54 3.73
C VAL A 62 -24.86 8.00 4.19
N ALA A 63 -25.02 9.28 4.52
CA ALA A 63 -26.31 9.82 4.95
C ALA A 63 -27.40 9.64 3.89
N THR A 64 -27.07 9.91 2.61
CA THR A 64 -28.01 9.75 1.50
C THR A 64 -28.35 8.28 1.22
N ALA A 65 -27.40 7.36 1.43
CA ALA A 65 -27.66 5.92 1.31
C ALA A 65 -28.70 5.39 2.32
N PHE A 66 -28.92 6.10 3.42
CA PHE A 66 -29.94 5.79 4.42
C PHE A 66 -31.23 6.59 4.26
N LYS A 67 -31.43 7.32 3.18
CA LYS A 67 -32.69 8.00 2.85
C LYS A 67 -33.59 7.10 2.00
N THR A 68 -34.91 7.43 1.99
CA THR A 68 -35.81 6.91 0.95
C THR A 68 -35.43 7.52 -0.39
N GLU A 69 -35.78 6.87 -1.50
CA GLU A 69 -35.48 7.41 -2.83
C GLU A 69 -36.18 8.76 -3.07
N THR A 70 -37.41 8.93 -2.57
CA THR A 70 -38.14 10.21 -2.65
C THR A 70 -37.44 11.33 -1.90
N ASP A 71 -36.91 11.07 -0.72
CA ASP A 71 -36.14 12.06 0.06
C ASP A 71 -34.80 12.37 -0.60
N ALA A 72 -34.09 11.35 -1.14
CA ALA A 72 -32.82 11.52 -1.84
C ALA A 72 -32.99 12.33 -3.13
N ALA A 73 -34.09 12.16 -3.83
CA ALA A 73 -34.41 12.87 -5.08
C ALA A 73 -34.99 14.28 -4.86
N SER A 74 -35.47 14.60 -3.65
CA SER A 74 -36.13 15.89 -3.36
C SER A 74 -35.19 17.10 -3.42
N GLY A 75 -33.86 16.87 -3.44
CA GLY A 75 -32.87 17.94 -3.40
C GLY A 75 -32.75 18.63 -2.01
N ASP A 76 -33.44 18.14 -1.00
CA ASP A 76 -33.29 18.65 0.37
C ASP A 76 -31.85 18.38 0.89
N PRO A 77 -31.10 19.43 1.26
CA PRO A 77 -29.74 19.29 1.78
C PRO A 77 -29.67 18.71 3.19
N GLY A 78 -30.79 18.31 3.79
CA GLY A 78 -30.84 17.67 5.12
C GLY A 78 -29.98 16.39 5.17
N TRP A 79 -29.36 16.16 6.31
CA TRP A 79 -28.58 14.92 6.54
C TRP A 79 -29.49 13.70 6.76
N ILE A 80 -30.72 13.95 7.25
CA ILE A 80 -31.73 12.92 7.50
C ILE A 80 -32.91 13.24 6.61
N GLY A 81 -33.44 12.25 5.89
CA GLY A 81 -34.66 12.41 5.09
C GLY A 81 -35.87 12.72 5.96
N ALA A 82 -36.85 13.40 5.39
CA ALA A 82 -38.11 13.73 6.08
C ALA A 82 -38.87 12.47 6.57
N SER A 83 -38.75 11.37 5.84
CA SER A 83 -39.34 10.06 6.17
C SER A 83 -38.55 9.27 7.23
N GLY A 84 -37.39 9.83 7.71
CA GLY A 84 -36.48 9.15 8.62
C GLY A 84 -35.48 8.21 7.93
N PRO A 85 -34.54 7.61 8.69
CA PRO A 85 -33.53 6.71 8.13
C PRO A 85 -34.14 5.36 7.73
N THR A 86 -33.75 4.84 6.58
CA THR A 86 -34.16 3.55 6.05
C THR A 86 -32.96 2.75 5.50
N ILE A 87 -33.10 1.43 5.40
CA ILE A 87 -32.14 0.53 4.76
C ILE A 87 -32.61 0.03 3.39
N GLU A 88 -33.67 0.61 2.87
CA GLU A 88 -34.32 0.18 1.61
C GLU A 88 -33.32 0.11 0.44
N ALA A 89 -32.46 1.13 0.28
CA ALA A 89 -31.46 1.17 -0.77
C ALA A 89 -30.49 -0.03 -0.70
N PHE A 90 -30.05 -0.39 0.49
CA PHE A 90 -29.17 -1.55 0.71
C PHE A 90 -29.89 -2.87 0.45
N THR A 91 -31.12 -3.01 0.95
CA THR A 91 -31.91 -4.24 0.73
C THR A 91 -32.25 -4.44 -0.74
N ALA A 92 -32.58 -3.37 -1.45
CA ALA A 92 -32.82 -3.42 -2.90
C ALA A 92 -31.61 -3.89 -3.67
N ILE A 93 -30.41 -3.40 -3.35
CA ILE A 93 -29.15 -3.82 -3.99
C ILE A 93 -28.83 -5.29 -3.66
N LEU A 94 -28.90 -5.66 -2.39
CA LEU A 94 -28.56 -7.00 -1.93
C LEU A 94 -29.54 -8.08 -2.42
N SER A 95 -30.82 -7.73 -2.63
CA SER A 95 -31.83 -8.63 -3.15
C SER A 95 -31.64 -9.00 -4.63
N GLN A 96 -30.86 -8.26 -5.38
CA GLN A 96 -30.55 -8.57 -6.77
C GLN A 96 -29.58 -9.75 -6.97
N GLY A 97 -29.10 -10.35 -5.89
CA GLY A 97 -28.51 -11.70 -5.86
C GLY A 97 -27.01 -11.79 -6.21
N ASN A 98 -26.44 -10.85 -6.97
CA ASN A 98 -25.08 -10.97 -7.49
C ASN A 98 -24.02 -10.18 -6.71
N VAL A 99 -24.39 -9.29 -5.81
CA VAL A 99 -23.46 -8.38 -5.11
C VAL A 99 -22.40 -9.14 -4.32
N TYR A 100 -22.79 -10.25 -3.68
CA TYR A 100 -21.86 -11.11 -2.96
C TYR A 100 -20.83 -11.77 -3.90
N THR A 101 -21.31 -12.27 -5.04
CA THR A 101 -20.44 -12.87 -6.08
C THR A 101 -19.46 -11.83 -6.63
N TRP A 102 -19.94 -10.61 -6.93
CA TRP A 102 -19.09 -9.51 -7.40
C TRP A 102 -18.04 -9.09 -6.36
N ALA A 103 -18.41 -9.04 -5.09
CA ALA A 103 -17.47 -8.76 -4.01
C ALA A 103 -16.39 -9.84 -3.89
N LEU A 104 -16.77 -11.11 -3.98
CA LEU A 104 -15.82 -12.23 -4.01
C LEU A 104 -14.91 -12.17 -5.24
N ASN A 105 -15.45 -11.91 -6.43
CA ASN A 105 -14.65 -11.76 -7.65
C ASN A 105 -13.64 -10.61 -7.50
N SER A 106 -14.07 -9.46 -6.99
CA SER A 106 -13.15 -8.35 -6.72
C SER A 106 -12.05 -8.73 -5.73
N LEU A 107 -12.40 -9.45 -4.67
CA LEU A 107 -11.41 -9.89 -3.68
C LEU A 107 -10.42 -10.87 -4.30
N LEU A 108 -10.90 -11.91 -4.97
CA LEU A 108 -10.07 -12.95 -5.61
C LEU A 108 -9.14 -12.34 -6.65
N THR A 109 -9.67 -11.52 -7.56
CA THR A 109 -8.89 -10.90 -8.63
C THR A 109 -7.88 -9.89 -8.09
N SER A 110 -8.27 -9.04 -7.14
CA SER A 110 -7.34 -8.06 -6.54
C SER A 110 -6.24 -8.74 -5.74
N VAL A 111 -6.53 -9.81 -5.01
CA VAL A 111 -5.51 -10.60 -4.32
C VAL A 111 -4.59 -11.30 -5.32
N ALA A 112 -5.14 -11.94 -6.35
CA ALA A 112 -4.35 -12.63 -7.38
C ALA A 112 -3.43 -11.65 -8.12
N ILE A 113 -3.95 -10.51 -8.58
CA ILE A 113 -3.16 -9.44 -9.21
C ILE A 113 -2.05 -8.98 -8.26
N THR A 114 -2.37 -8.74 -6.99
CA THR A 114 -1.39 -8.28 -6.00
C THR A 114 -0.27 -9.28 -5.81
N VAL A 115 -0.59 -10.55 -5.58
CA VAL A 115 0.41 -11.61 -5.33
C VAL A 115 1.31 -11.81 -6.55
N ILE A 116 0.71 -11.90 -7.74
CA ILE A 116 1.46 -12.13 -9.00
C ILE A 116 2.34 -10.90 -9.30
N THR A 117 1.78 -9.69 -9.24
CA THR A 117 2.55 -8.45 -9.44
C THR A 117 3.72 -8.34 -8.48
N LEU A 118 3.49 -8.64 -7.19
CA LEU A 118 4.52 -8.56 -6.17
C LEU A 118 5.64 -9.57 -6.43
N ALA A 119 5.29 -10.80 -6.79
CA ALA A 119 6.24 -11.87 -7.10
C ALA A 119 7.09 -11.50 -8.33
N ILE A 120 6.45 -11.13 -9.44
CA ILE A 120 7.14 -10.76 -10.67
C ILE A 120 8.03 -9.53 -10.45
N SER A 121 7.47 -8.49 -9.79
CA SER A 121 8.21 -7.24 -9.55
C SER A 121 9.39 -7.43 -8.60
N ALA A 122 9.26 -8.27 -7.56
CA ALA A 122 10.37 -8.55 -6.64
C ALA A 122 11.49 -9.34 -7.33
N LEU A 123 11.16 -10.37 -8.12
CA LEU A 123 12.14 -11.13 -8.89
C LEU A 123 12.87 -10.24 -9.91
N ALA A 124 12.13 -9.43 -10.66
CA ALA A 124 12.70 -8.47 -11.61
C ALA A 124 13.58 -7.43 -10.89
N ALA A 125 13.09 -6.85 -9.79
CA ALA A 125 13.84 -5.88 -9.00
C ALA A 125 15.15 -6.47 -8.46
N TYR A 126 15.12 -7.72 -7.97
CA TYR A 126 16.31 -8.41 -7.51
C TYR A 126 17.32 -8.64 -8.65
N ALA A 127 16.83 -9.08 -9.81
CA ALA A 127 17.69 -9.26 -10.99
C ALA A 127 18.36 -7.95 -11.40
N PHE A 128 17.61 -6.85 -11.47
CA PHE A 128 18.14 -5.52 -11.82
C PHE A 128 18.99 -4.88 -10.71
N SER A 129 18.88 -5.31 -9.47
CA SER A 129 19.68 -4.79 -8.36
C SER A 129 20.99 -5.56 -8.18
N ARG A 130 20.95 -6.89 -8.27
CA ARG A 130 22.00 -7.78 -7.77
C ARG A 130 22.68 -8.66 -8.82
N LEU A 131 22.04 -8.84 -9.99
CA LEU A 131 22.60 -9.71 -11.02
C LEU A 131 23.28 -8.88 -12.10
N ASP A 132 24.46 -9.36 -12.55
CA ASP A 132 25.13 -8.82 -13.72
C ASP A 132 24.80 -9.68 -14.94
N PHE A 133 24.14 -9.07 -15.92
CA PHE A 133 23.81 -9.68 -17.19
C PHE A 133 23.88 -8.67 -18.34
N THR A 134 24.11 -9.18 -19.55
CA THR A 134 24.20 -8.36 -20.75
C THR A 134 22.89 -7.65 -21.03
N GLY A 135 22.94 -6.34 -21.28
CA GLY A 135 21.73 -5.55 -21.58
C GLY A 135 20.97 -5.02 -20.35
N ARG A 136 21.40 -5.32 -19.10
CA ARG A 136 20.73 -4.90 -17.87
C ARG A 136 20.35 -3.43 -17.86
N LYS A 137 21.27 -2.53 -18.23
CA LYS A 137 21.02 -1.08 -18.23
C LYS A 137 19.92 -0.69 -19.24
N TRP A 138 19.98 -1.22 -20.44
CA TRP A 138 19.01 -0.92 -21.50
C TRP A 138 17.62 -1.47 -21.17
N LEU A 139 17.52 -2.70 -20.68
CA LEU A 139 16.26 -3.27 -20.23
C LEU A 139 15.64 -2.46 -19.07
N PHE A 140 16.47 -1.99 -18.14
CA PHE A 140 16.00 -1.14 -17.06
C PHE A 140 15.48 0.22 -17.58
N VAL A 141 16.17 0.81 -18.57
CA VAL A 141 15.70 2.05 -19.23
C VAL A 141 14.34 1.82 -19.90
N VAL A 142 14.13 0.68 -20.57
CA VAL A 142 12.83 0.34 -21.16
C VAL A 142 11.73 0.23 -20.09
N ILE A 143 12.01 -0.40 -18.94
CA ILE A 143 11.06 -0.45 -17.82
C ILE A 143 10.73 0.96 -17.31
N ILE A 144 11.71 1.84 -17.16
CA ILE A 144 11.48 3.22 -16.73
C ILE A 144 10.65 3.98 -17.77
N ALA A 145 10.99 3.83 -19.06
CA ALA A 145 10.28 4.47 -20.14
C ALA A 145 8.79 4.01 -20.21
N SER A 146 8.52 2.73 -19.92
CA SER A 146 7.16 2.21 -19.92
C SER A 146 6.27 2.78 -18.81
N ILE A 147 6.84 3.35 -17.72
CA ILE A 147 6.06 4.04 -16.67
C ILE A 147 5.37 5.30 -17.22
N VAL A 148 5.97 5.94 -18.22
CA VAL A 148 5.43 7.17 -18.82
C VAL A 148 4.24 6.90 -19.74
N VAL A 149 4.10 5.65 -20.22
CA VAL A 149 2.99 5.27 -21.11
C VAL A 149 1.70 5.18 -20.28
N PRO A 150 0.67 6.01 -20.60
CA PRO A 150 -0.61 5.93 -19.90
C PRO A 150 -1.26 4.56 -20.14
N PRO A 151 -1.68 3.81 -19.09
CA PRO A 151 -2.31 2.51 -19.27
C PRO A 151 -3.54 2.53 -20.17
N GLN A 152 -4.24 3.67 -20.23
CA GLN A 152 -5.44 3.84 -21.05
C GLN A 152 -5.18 3.68 -22.54
N VAL A 153 -3.98 4.02 -23.03
CA VAL A 153 -3.59 3.86 -24.44
C VAL A 153 -3.50 2.37 -24.82
N LEU A 154 -3.17 1.52 -23.85
CA LEU A 154 -2.97 0.10 -24.06
C LEU A 154 -4.27 -0.71 -23.99
N ILE A 155 -5.39 -0.12 -23.56
CA ILE A 155 -6.66 -0.82 -23.35
C ILE A 155 -7.13 -1.53 -24.62
N ILE A 156 -7.17 -0.83 -25.74
CA ILE A 156 -7.65 -1.40 -27.01
C ILE A 156 -6.74 -2.52 -27.50
N PRO A 157 -5.41 -2.34 -27.61
CA PRO A 157 -4.50 -3.44 -27.95
C PRO A 157 -4.63 -4.66 -27.04
N LEU A 158 -4.66 -4.45 -25.72
CA LEU A 158 -4.80 -5.53 -24.75
C LEU A 158 -6.13 -6.28 -24.88
N PHE A 159 -7.21 -5.57 -25.19
CA PHE A 159 -8.51 -6.20 -25.43
C PHE A 159 -8.46 -7.12 -26.66
N TYR A 160 -7.85 -6.69 -27.76
CA TYR A 160 -7.66 -7.53 -28.94
C TYR A 160 -6.76 -8.75 -28.67
N GLU A 161 -5.73 -8.59 -27.82
CA GLU A 161 -4.93 -9.74 -27.38
C GLU A 161 -5.76 -10.74 -26.59
N MET A 162 -6.57 -10.28 -25.62
CA MET A 162 -7.46 -11.17 -24.85
C MET A 162 -8.49 -11.85 -25.73
N LEU A 163 -9.00 -11.15 -26.73
CA LEU A 163 -9.90 -11.73 -27.72
C LEU A 163 -9.21 -12.81 -28.56
N ALA A 164 -7.99 -12.55 -29.03
CA ALA A 164 -7.20 -13.50 -29.84
C ALA A 164 -6.83 -14.77 -29.05
N PHE A 165 -6.63 -14.65 -27.72
CA PHE A 165 -6.35 -15.77 -26.84
C PHE A 165 -7.61 -16.44 -26.27
N ASN A 166 -8.82 -16.02 -26.67
CA ASN A 166 -10.10 -16.49 -26.10
C ASN A 166 -10.17 -16.33 -24.56
N MET A 167 -9.62 -15.24 -24.04
CA MET A 167 -9.57 -14.92 -22.60
C MET A 167 -10.63 -13.89 -22.17
N VAL A 168 -11.42 -13.33 -23.09
CA VAL A 168 -12.59 -12.49 -22.77
C VAL A 168 -13.57 -13.33 -21.96
N ASP A 169 -14.24 -12.73 -20.98
CA ASP A 169 -15.14 -13.41 -20.03
C ASP A 169 -14.46 -14.53 -19.22
N THR A 170 -13.19 -14.32 -18.84
CA THR A 170 -12.46 -15.22 -17.95
C THR A 170 -11.70 -14.47 -16.88
N TYR A 171 -11.43 -15.12 -15.74
CA TYR A 171 -10.53 -14.57 -14.71
C TYR A 171 -9.13 -14.28 -15.24
N TRP A 172 -8.60 -15.07 -16.17
CA TRP A 172 -7.27 -14.84 -16.73
C TRP A 172 -7.21 -13.59 -17.59
N GLY A 173 -8.21 -13.35 -18.42
CA GLY A 173 -8.32 -12.11 -19.19
C GLY A 173 -8.47 -10.88 -18.30
N LEU A 174 -9.09 -11.04 -17.13
CA LEU A 174 -9.21 -9.99 -16.14
C LEU A 174 -7.87 -9.72 -15.42
N ILE A 175 -7.12 -10.76 -15.05
CA ILE A 175 -5.93 -10.67 -14.18
C ILE A 175 -4.66 -10.36 -14.98
N LEU A 176 -4.37 -11.11 -16.06
CA LEU A 176 -3.06 -11.09 -16.71
C LEU A 176 -2.60 -9.71 -17.20
N PRO A 177 -3.44 -8.89 -17.86
CA PRO A 177 -2.99 -7.57 -18.31
C PRO A 177 -2.64 -6.61 -17.17
N GLN A 178 -3.13 -6.86 -15.96
CA GLN A 178 -2.94 -6.00 -14.80
C GLN A 178 -1.72 -6.36 -13.95
N VAL A 179 -1.09 -7.52 -14.16
CA VAL A 179 0.03 -7.97 -13.30
C VAL A 179 1.37 -7.34 -13.65
N VAL A 180 1.49 -6.70 -14.80
CA VAL A 180 2.72 -6.00 -15.21
C VAL A 180 2.71 -4.58 -14.69
N ALA A 181 3.54 -4.30 -13.69
CA ALA A 181 3.60 -3.01 -13.01
C ALA A 181 5.06 -2.48 -12.94
N PRO A 182 5.56 -1.82 -14.01
CA PRO A 182 6.94 -1.33 -14.10
C PRO A 182 7.35 -0.42 -12.94
N ALA A 183 6.43 0.41 -12.45
CA ALA A 183 6.68 1.28 -11.30
C ALA A 183 7.03 0.49 -10.03
N MET A 184 6.42 -0.68 -9.82
CA MET A 184 6.70 -1.54 -8.67
C MET A 184 8.08 -2.17 -8.75
N VAL A 185 8.53 -2.54 -9.95
CA VAL A 185 9.90 -3.00 -10.19
C VAL A 185 10.90 -1.91 -9.82
N PHE A 186 10.64 -0.67 -10.23
CA PHE A 186 11.50 0.47 -9.91
C PHE A 186 11.58 0.72 -8.40
N ILE A 187 10.44 0.77 -7.71
CA ILE A 187 10.37 1.03 -6.27
C ILE A 187 11.11 -0.06 -5.49
N LEU A 188 10.86 -1.33 -5.80
CA LEU A 188 11.49 -2.46 -5.14
C LEU A 188 13.00 -2.51 -5.41
N LYS A 189 13.40 -2.25 -6.66
CA LYS A 189 14.85 -2.17 -7.01
C LYS A 189 15.56 -1.11 -6.20
N ARG A 190 15.01 0.09 -6.08
CA ARG A 190 15.62 1.18 -5.28
C ARG A 190 15.78 0.78 -3.82
N PHE A 191 14.80 0.07 -3.27
CA PHE A 191 14.91 -0.44 -1.91
C PHE A 191 15.97 -1.53 -1.79
N PHE A 192 16.02 -2.47 -2.74
CA PHE A 192 17.03 -3.54 -2.73
C PHE A 192 18.45 -2.99 -2.89
N ASP A 193 18.64 -1.94 -3.71
CA ASP A 193 19.92 -1.26 -3.86
C ASP A 193 20.43 -0.68 -2.53
N ALA A 194 19.54 -0.29 -1.62
CA ALA A 194 19.87 0.26 -0.31
C ALA A 194 20.22 -0.78 0.75
N ILE A 195 19.98 -2.07 0.49
CA ILE A 195 20.39 -3.16 1.40
C ILE A 195 21.91 -3.34 1.30
N PRO A 196 22.66 -3.31 2.43
CA PRO A 196 24.10 -3.51 2.44
C PRO A 196 24.51 -4.82 1.77
N ILE A 197 25.45 -4.75 0.81
CA ILE A 197 25.89 -5.92 0.04
C ILE A 197 26.64 -6.92 0.91
N GLU A 198 27.26 -6.46 2.00
CA GLU A 198 28.01 -7.25 2.96
C GLU A 198 27.19 -8.38 3.58
N LEU A 199 25.87 -8.18 3.72
CA LEU A 199 24.96 -9.22 4.21
C LEU A 199 24.83 -10.39 3.22
N GLU A 200 24.83 -10.07 1.93
CA GLU A 200 24.78 -11.08 0.88
C GLU A 200 26.14 -11.76 0.69
N ASP A 201 27.25 -11.02 0.84
CA ASP A 201 28.60 -11.55 0.72
C ASP A 201 28.92 -12.51 1.87
N ALA A 202 28.51 -12.19 3.10
CA ALA A 202 28.62 -13.12 4.24
C ALA A 202 27.87 -14.43 3.95
N ALA A 203 26.64 -14.34 3.44
CA ALA A 203 25.87 -15.54 3.10
C ALA A 203 26.48 -16.36 1.96
N ARG A 204 27.18 -15.70 1.00
CA ARG A 204 27.92 -16.41 -0.07
C ARG A 204 29.12 -17.17 0.48
N VAL A 205 29.82 -16.61 1.47
CA VAL A 205 30.90 -17.31 2.17
C VAL A 205 30.37 -18.57 2.86
N ASP A 206 29.15 -18.50 3.42
CA ASP A 206 28.45 -19.65 4.01
C ASP A 206 27.85 -20.61 2.96
N GLY A 207 28.15 -20.41 1.67
CA GLY A 207 27.69 -21.30 0.60
C GLY A 207 26.24 -21.07 0.12
N ALA A 208 25.60 -19.95 0.49
CA ALA A 208 24.26 -19.66 0.03
C ALA A 208 24.23 -19.26 -1.45
N GLY A 209 23.42 -19.95 -2.25
CA GLY A 209 23.14 -19.58 -3.64
C GLY A 209 22.22 -18.33 -3.72
N ARG A 210 22.20 -17.68 -4.90
CA ARG A 210 21.45 -16.44 -5.15
C ARG A 210 19.97 -16.52 -4.77
N PHE A 211 19.33 -17.64 -5.05
CA PHE A 211 17.91 -17.84 -4.72
C PHE A 211 17.69 -17.93 -3.21
N ARG A 212 18.59 -18.57 -2.47
CA ARG A 212 18.57 -18.63 -1.00
C ARG A 212 18.76 -17.25 -0.39
N ILE A 213 19.71 -16.45 -0.92
CA ILE A 213 19.93 -15.06 -0.50
C ILE A 213 18.67 -14.23 -0.71
N PHE A 214 18.04 -14.33 -1.88
CA PHE A 214 16.77 -13.62 -2.16
C PHE A 214 15.69 -13.93 -1.14
N TRP A 215 15.41 -15.22 -0.88
CA TRP A 215 14.34 -15.64 0.02
C TRP A 215 14.65 -15.42 1.50
N SER A 216 15.90 -15.63 1.92
CA SER A 216 16.27 -15.66 3.34
C SER A 216 16.81 -14.33 3.85
N ILE A 217 17.27 -13.43 2.97
CA ILE A 217 17.86 -12.14 3.36
C ILE A 217 17.09 -10.98 2.74
N VAL A 218 17.03 -10.89 1.42
CA VAL A 218 16.49 -9.71 0.73
C VAL A 218 15.00 -9.56 0.99
N LEU A 219 14.19 -10.59 0.79
CA LEU A 219 12.75 -10.53 1.01
C LEU A 219 12.35 -10.25 2.47
N PRO A 220 12.94 -10.91 3.51
CA PRO A 220 12.63 -10.59 4.89
C PRO A 220 12.99 -9.15 5.29
N LEU A 221 14.12 -8.64 4.85
CA LEU A 221 14.52 -7.25 5.09
C LEU A 221 13.59 -6.26 4.37
N SER A 222 13.01 -6.69 3.26
CA SER A 222 12.14 -5.86 2.42
C SER A 222 10.65 -5.95 2.80
N ARG A 223 10.26 -6.68 3.83
CA ARG A 223 8.87 -6.82 4.25
C ARG A 223 8.10 -5.50 4.37
N PRO A 224 8.68 -4.41 4.92
CA PRO A 224 7.92 -3.15 5.03
C PRO A 224 7.56 -2.55 3.68
N ILE A 225 8.50 -2.52 2.72
CA ILE A 225 8.24 -1.98 1.38
C ILE A 225 7.36 -2.93 0.56
N MET A 226 7.56 -4.24 0.70
CA MET A 226 6.71 -5.24 0.05
C MET A 226 5.24 -5.10 0.49
N ALA A 227 4.99 -4.89 1.78
CA ALA A 227 3.65 -4.63 2.30
C ALA A 227 3.05 -3.34 1.72
N SER A 228 3.83 -2.27 1.62
CA SER A 228 3.36 -1.01 1.05
C SER A 228 3.01 -1.13 -0.44
N VAL A 229 3.86 -1.83 -1.20
CA VAL A 229 3.61 -2.13 -2.63
C VAL A 229 2.38 -3.02 -2.78
N ALA A 230 2.24 -4.06 -1.95
CA ALA A 230 1.08 -4.95 -1.97
C ALA A 230 -0.23 -4.19 -1.75
N ILE A 231 -0.27 -3.30 -0.76
CA ILE A 231 -1.46 -2.49 -0.46
C ILE A 231 -1.77 -1.56 -1.64
N PHE A 232 -0.77 -0.91 -2.22
CA PHE A 232 -0.96 -0.02 -3.37
C PHE A 232 -1.53 -0.78 -4.57
N VAL A 233 -0.96 -1.93 -4.91
CA VAL A 233 -1.44 -2.77 -6.01
C VAL A 233 -2.86 -3.27 -5.74
N PHE A 234 -3.14 -3.73 -4.52
CA PHE A 234 -4.48 -4.18 -4.12
C PHE A 234 -5.53 -3.07 -4.28
N ILE A 235 -5.25 -1.88 -3.76
CA ILE A 235 -6.17 -0.73 -3.89
C ILE A 235 -6.40 -0.38 -5.35
N SER A 236 -5.34 -0.39 -6.17
CA SER A 236 -5.42 -0.10 -7.60
C SER A 236 -6.25 -1.14 -8.36
N ALA A 237 -6.06 -2.43 -8.05
CA ALA A 237 -6.82 -3.53 -8.65
C ALA A 237 -8.29 -3.53 -8.21
N TRP A 238 -8.55 -3.29 -6.92
CA TRP A 238 -9.91 -3.21 -6.38
C TRP A 238 -10.73 -2.08 -7.01
N ASN A 239 -10.13 -0.91 -7.19
CA ASN A 239 -10.79 0.26 -7.77
C ASN A 239 -10.82 0.26 -9.30
N ASN A 240 -10.19 -0.73 -9.94
CA ASN A 240 -10.19 -0.77 -11.40
C ASN A 240 -11.59 -1.09 -11.92
N PHE A 241 -12.15 -0.13 -12.66
CA PHE A 241 -13.44 -0.25 -13.30
C PHE A 241 -13.31 -0.51 -14.79
N LEU A 242 -12.45 0.27 -15.47
CA LEU A 242 -12.45 0.35 -16.92
C LEU A 242 -12.05 -0.96 -17.60
N TRP A 243 -10.99 -1.62 -17.12
CA TRP A 243 -10.56 -2.88 -17.70
C TRP A 243 -11.57 -4.02 -17.48
N PRO A 244 -12.04 -4.28 -16.23
CA PRO A 244 -13.09 -5.27 -16.00
C PRO A 244 -14.36 -5.00 -16.80
N PHE A 245 -14.78 -3.74 -16.92
CA PHE A 245 -15.96 -3.35 -17.69
C PHE A 245 -15.87 -3.72 -19.18
N LEU A 246 -14.66 -3.67 -19.76
CA LEU A 246 -14.45 -3.99 -21.17
C LEU A 246 -14.30 -5.50 -21.42
N VAL A 247 -13.66 -6.22 -20.51
CA VAL A 247 -13.26 -7.62 -20.75
C VAL A 247 -14.26 -8.64 -20.19
N ILE A 248 -15.18 -8.22 -19.29
CA ILE A 248 -16.19 -9.08 -18.68
C ILE A 248 -17.59 -8.63 -19.06
N ASN A 249 -18.32 -9.53 -19.77
CA ASN A 249 -19.73 -9.36 -20.10
C ASN A 249 -20.62 -10.30 -19.25
N ASP A 250 -20.08 -11.44 -18.82
CA ASP A 250 -20.80 -12.37 -17.95
C ASP A 250 -21.04 -11.73 -16.58
N THR A 251 -22.32 -11.57 -16.23
CA THR A 251 -22.72 -10.97 -14.94
C THR A 251 -22.21 -11.72 -13.73
N THR A 252 -21.92 -13.02 -13.83
CA THR A 252 -21.40 -13.83 -12.73
C THR A 252 -19.91 -13.62 -12.49
N LEU A 253 -19.17 -13.11 -13.48
CA LEU A 253 -17.73 -12.84 -13.41
C LEU A 253 -17.40 -11.37 -13.15
N MET A 254 -18.39 -10.49 -13.14
CA MET A 254 -18.18 -9.06 -12.90
C MET A 254 -17.49 -8.81 -11.56
N THR A 255 -16.68 -7.77 -11.53
CA THR A 255 -16.14 -7.20 -10.27
C THR A 255 -17.18 -6.30 -9.60
N LEU A 256 -17.04 -6.04 -8.31
CA LEU A 256 -17.99 -5.23 -7.55
C LEU A 256 -18.21 -3.83 -8.17
N PRO A 257 -17.17 -3.06 -8.56
CA PRO A 257 -17.38 -1.76 -9.20
C PRO A 257 -18.16 -1.85 -10.52
N VAL A 258 -17.95 -2.89 -11.32
CA VAL A 258 -18.67 -3.09 -12.58
C VAL A 258 -20.10 -3.54 -12.32
N GLY A 259 -20.27 -4.59 -11.51
CA GLY A 259 -21.59 -5.16 -11.21
C GLY A 259 -22.55 -4.13 -10.58
N LEU A 260 -22.05 -3.29 -9.67
CA LEU A 260 -22.86 -2.24 -9.07
C LEU A 260 -23.40 -1.23 -10.10
N GLN A 261 -22.65 -0.95 -11.16
CA GLN A 261 -23.13 -0.06 -12.25
C GLN A 261 -24.27 -0.69 -13.08
N THR A 262 -24.37 -2.01 -13.13
CA THR A 262 -25.44 -2.69 -13.87
C THR A 262 -26.79 -2.66 -13.13
N VAL A 263 -26.76 -2.34 -11.81
CA VAL A 263 -27.95 -2.25 -10.94
C VAL A 263 -28.73 -0.95 -11.16
N ILE A 264 -28.18 0.00 -11.93
CA ILE A 264 -28.87 1.27 -12.20
C ILE A 264 -30.17 0.98 -12.95
N SER A 265 -31.28 1.33 -12.33
CA SER A 265 -32.63 1.09 -12.85
C SER A 265 -32.87 1.80 -14.18
N ALA A 266 -33.57 1.12 -15.09
CA ALA A 266 -34.09 1.70 -16.32
C ALA A 266 -35.14 2.83 -16.08
N TYR A 267 -35.60 3.00 -14.85
CA TYR A 267 -36.66 3.95 -14.46
C TYR A 267 -36.15 5.31 -13.97
N GLY A 268 -34.84 5.61 -14.12
CA GLY A 268 -34.22 6.88 -13.72
C GLY A 268 -33.12 6.70 -12.70
N VAL A 269 -32.43 7.80 -12.35
CA VAL A 269 -31.35 7.78 -11.37
C VAL A 269 -31.94 7.60 -9.96
N GLN A 270 -31.57 6.49 -9.32
CA GLN A 270 -31.93 6.21 -7.92
C GLN A 270 -30.79 6.67 -7.02
N TYR A 271 -30.89 7.88 -6.49
CA TYR A 271 -29.80 8.54 -5.76
C TYR A 271 -29.41 7.82 -4.49
N ALA A 272 -30.37 7.32 -3.70
CA ALA A 272 -30.09 6.57 -2.49
C ALA A 272 -29.36 5.25 -2.81
N GLN A 273 -29.78 4.52 -3.85
CA GLN A 273 -29.13 3.29 -4.28
C GLN A 273 -27.71 3.55 -4.82
N VAL A 274 -27.50 4.60 -5.64
CA VAL A 274 -26.15 4.95 -6.13
C VAL A 274 -25.22 5.27 -4.96
N MET A 275 -25.69 5.98 -3.94
CA MET A 275 -24.88 6.26 -2.75
C MET A 275 -24.65 5.00 -1.90
N ALA A 276 -25.64 4.13 -1.77
CA ALA A 276 -25.47 2.84 -1.09
C ALA A 276 -24.48 1.93 -1.80
N GLN A 277 -24.47 1.91 -3.13
CA GLN A 277 -23.47 1.20 -3.94
C GLN A 277 -22.06 1.74 -3.68
N ALA A 278 -21.89 3.06 -3.66
CA ALA A 278 -20.61 3.69 -3.38
C ALA A 278 -20.09 3.33 -1.98
N VAL A 279 -20.97 3.32 -0.98
CA VAL A 279 -20.65 2.90 0.40
C VAL A 279 -20.25 1.43 0.44
N LEU A 280 -21.00 0.54 -0.20
CA LEU A 280 -20.69 -0.89 -0.25
C LEU A 280 -19.33 -1.15 -0.95
N ALA A 281 -19.04 -0.45 -2.03
CA ALA A 281 -17.78 -0.56 -2.75
C ALA A 281 -16.58 -0.05 -1.92
N ALA A 282 -16.80 0.97 -1.08
CA ALA A 282 -15.76 1.56 -0.23
C ALA A 282 -15.44 0.73 1.03
N LEU A 283 -16.40 -0.03 1.56
CA LEU A 283 -16.26 -0.77 2.82
C LEU A 283 -15.02 -1.68 2.86
N PRO A 284 -14.74 -2.54 1.86
CA PRO A 284 -13.57 -3.40 1.90
C PRO A 284 -12.26 -2.62 1.92
N LEU A 285 -12.18 -1.49 1.21
CA LEU A 285 -10.98 -0.64 1.21
C LEU A 285 -10.78 0.04 2.56
N ILE A 286 -11.85 0.48 3.21
CA ILE A 286 -11.79 1.06 4.56
C ILE A 286 -11.27 0.01 5.54
N ILE A 287 -11.75 -1.24 5.45
CA ILE A 287 -11.27 -2.35 6.29
C ILE A 287 -9.79 -2.61 6.05
N VAL A 288 -9.37 -2.72 4.79
CA VAL A 288 -7.95 -2.91 4.43
C VAL A 288 -7.12 -1.74 4.94
N PHE A 289 -7.58 -0.50 4.78
CA PHE A 289 -6.87 0.67 5.31
C PHE A 289 -6.73 0.61 6.83
N MET A 290 -7.80 0.30 7.57
CA MET A 290 -7.75 0.21 9.03
C MET A 290 -6.75 -0.84 9.53
N ILE A 291 -6.66 -1.97 8.83
CA ILE A 291 -5.70 -3.04 9.17
C ILE A 291 -4.26 -2.61 8.88
N PHE A 292 -4.03 -1.99 7.73
CA PHE A 292 -2.69 -1.73 7.19
C PHE A 292 -2.23 -0.26 7.28
N GLN A 293 -2.97 0.64 7.94
CA GLN A 293 -2.65 2.08 8.02
C GLN A 293 -1.21 2.36 8.50
N LYS A 294 -0.68 1.57 9.44
CA LYS A 294 0.69 1.74 9.96
C LYS A 294 1.75 1.45 8.89
N GLN A 295 1.51 0.48 8.04
CA GLN A 295 2.40 0.10 6.94
C GLN A 295 2.36 1.15 5.83
N ILE A 296 1.18 1.66 5.50
CA ILE A 296 0.98 2.73 4.51
C ILE A 296 1.75 3.99 4.93
N VAL A 297 1.55 4.45 6.16
CA VAL A 297 2.23 5.65 6.67
C VAL A 297 3.77 5.48 6.69
N LYS A 298 4.27 4.31 7.11
CA LYS A 298 5.72 4.03 7.10
C LYS A 298 6.28 4.00 5.67
N GLY A 299 5.57 3.38 4.73
CA GLY A 299 6.00 3.29 3.33
C GLY A 299 6.09 4.67 2.66
N VAL A 300 5.10 5.54 2.88
CA VAL A 300 5.10 6.90 2.35
C VAL A 300 6.21 7.75 3.01
N ALA A 301 6.40 7.62 4.32
CA ALA A 301 7.44 8.36 5.03
C ALA A 301 8.86 7.99 4.56
N THR A 302 9.15 6.71 4.30
CA THR A 302 10.46 6.28 3.81
C THR A 302 10.72 6.68 2.37
N SER A 303 9.71 6.78 1.52
CA SER A 303 9.86 7.26 0.15
C SER A 303 10.08 8.78 0.06
N GLY A 304 9.58 9.56 1.04
CA GLY A 304 9.73 11.01 1.09
C GLY A 304 11.05 11.51 1.69
N PHE A 305 11.75 10.70 2.49
CA PHE A 305 13.01 11.08 3.16
C PHE A 305 14.28 10.47 2.55
N GLY A 306 14.18 9.70 1.47
CA GLY A 306 15.32 9.08 0.77
C GLY A 306 16.23 10.05 0.01
N GLY A 307 16.19 11.34 0.29
CA GLY A 307 16.96 12.39 -0.38
C GLY A 307 17.89 13.21 0.52
N GLN A 308 18.26 12.73 1.71
CA GLN A 308 19.28 13.38 2.54
C GLN A 308 20.33 12.38 2.97
#